data_4029fcbd3e1f276368af107bd8f0f765
#
_entry.id   4029fcbd3e1f276368af107bd8f0f765
#
_cell.length_a   1.000
_cell.length_b   1.000
_cell.length_c   1.000
_cell.angle_alpha   90.00
_cell.angle_beta   90.00
_cell.angle_gamma   90.00
#
_symmetry.space_group_name_H-M   'P 1'
#
loop_
_entity.id
_entity.type
_entity.pdbx_description
1 polymer ?
#
loop_
_entity_poly.entity_id
_entity_poly.type
_entity_poly.pdbx_seq_one_letter_code
_entity_poly.pdbx_strand_id
1 'polypeptide(L)'
;MTVRNCPAAAQSGCRGCRGFRVMYDRRKNPFVVDCGGHRDGGRYTGAQVYNHLPVYLADRLPACQGLDFLTLYFTDESSAQAADILKEYESGGRRDGITRGLYFRRVR
;
A
#
# COMPACT_ATOMS: atom_id res chain seq x y z
N MET A 1 4.57 2.56 -3.65
CA MET A 1 5.63 3.26 -4.42
C MET A 1 6.98 2.89 -3.84
N THR A 2 7.92 2.50 -4.68
CA THR A 2 9.30 2.21 -4.26
C THR A 2 10.18 3.43 -4.53
N VAL A 3 10.97 3.84 -3.55
CA VAL A 3 11.87 4.99 -3.63
C VAL A 3 13.31 4.58 -3.29
N ARG A 4 14.26 5.21 -3.96
CA ARG A 4 15.69 4.91 -3.76
C ARG A 4 16.17 5.35 -2.38
N ASN A 5 15.79 6.55 -1.97
CA ASN A 5 16.17 7.14 -0.69
C ASN A 5 14.96 7.16 0.25
N CYS A 6 15.16 6.79 1.51
CA CYS A 6 14.09 6.80 2.50
C CYS A 6 13.69 8.26 2.82
N PRO A 7 12.42 8.65 2.56
CA PRO A 7 11.98 10.00 2.85
C PRO A 7 11.93 10.30 4.34
N ALA A 8 11.70 9.29 5.18
CA ALA A 8 11.73 9.45 6.63
C ALA A 8 13.16 9.70 7.15
N ALA A 9 14.17 9.05 6.55
CA ALA A 9 15.57 9.29 6.89
C ALA A 9 16.01 10.71 6.51
N ALA A 10 15.54 11.21 5.37
CA ALA A 10 15.83 12.60 4.96
C ALA A 10 15.26 13.62 5.95
N GLN A 11 14.15 13.29 6.62
CA GLN A 11 13.51 14.19 7.58
C GLN A 11 14.11 14.11 8.99
N SER A 12 14.44 12.92 9.49
CA SER A 12 14.82 12.70 10.89
C SER A 12 15.95 11.68 11.10
N GLY A 13 16.64 11.27 10.04
CA GLY A 13 17.72 10.28 10.09
C GLY A 13 17.22 8.86 10.37
N CYS A 14 18.16 7.91 10.44
CA CYS A 14 17.86 6.49 10.65
C CYS A 14 18.07 6.02 12.08
N ARG A 15 18.61 6.83 12.97
CA ARG A 15 18.92 6.47 14.34
C ARG A 15 17.65 6.08 15.11
N GLY A 16 17.66 4.88 15.68
CA GLY A 16 16.49 4.33 16.42
C GLY A 16 15.33 3.86 15.54
N CYS A 17 15.48 3.88 14.21
CA CYS A 17 14.45 3.37 13.31
C CYS A 17 14.39 1.84 13.38
N ARG A 18 13.17 1.29 13.46
CA ARG A 18 12.91 -0.16 13.46
C ARG A 18 12.49 -0.72 12.09
N GLY A 19 12.66 0.06 11.02
CA GLY A 19 12.28 -0.34 9.66
C GLY A 19 10.94 0.18 9.18
N PHE A 20 10.10 0.66 10.08
CA PHE A 20 8.82 1.26 9.77
C PHE A 20 8.72 2.65 10.37
N ARG A 21 8.22 3.59 9.59
CA ARG A 21 7.84 4.92 10.08
C ARG A 21 6.56 5.37 9.41
N VAL A 22 5.80 6.20 10.13
CA VAL A 22 4.64 6.87 9.57
C VAL A 22 5.00 8.31 9.27
N MET A 23 4.80 8.73 8.04
CA MET A 23 4.91 10.13 7.62
C MET A 23 3.52 10.66 7.31
N TYR A 24 3.36 11.96 7.43
CA TYR A 24 2.08 12.63 7.18
C TYR A 24 2.23 13.62 6.03
N ASP A 25 1.25 13.66 5.14
CA ASP A 25 1.17 14.67 4.11
C ASP A 25 0.66 16.02 4.67
N ARG A 26 0.51 17.02 3.80
CA ARG A 26 -0.02 18.35 4.19
C ARG A 26 -1.44 18.29 4.72
N ARG A 27 -2.20 17.25 4.39
CA ARG A 27 -3.57 17.01 4.85
C ARG A 27 -3.63 16.08 6.05
N LYS A 28 -2.46 15.77 6.65
CA LYS A 28 -2.30 14.86 7.79
C LYS A 28 -2.73 13.41 7.51
N ASN A 29 -2.72 12.97 6.25
CA ASN A 29 -2.92 11.57 5.93
C ASN A 29 -1.65 10.77 6.24
N PRO A 30 -1.76 9.61 6.92
CA PRO A 30 -0.60 8.79 7.26
C PRO A 30 -0.13 7.97 6.06
N PHE A 31 1.17 7.94 5.83
CA PHE A 31 1.83 7.07 4.86
C PHE A 31 2.86 6.21 5.58
N VAL A 32 2.76 4.90 5.46
CA VAL A 32 3.75 4.00 6.03
C VAL A 32 4.95 3.92 5.10
N VAL A 33 6.14 4.10 5.68
CA VAL A 33 7.42 3.95 5.00
C VAL A 33 8.10 2.71 5.54
N ASP A 34 8.29 1.72 4.70
CA ASP A 34 8.96 0.45 5.00
C ASP A 34 10.37 0.46 4.42
N CYS A 35 11.36 0.29 5.28
CA CYS A 35 12.77 0.29 4.90
C CYS A 35 13.24 -1.11 4.48
N GLY A 36 13.64 -1.26 3.22
CA GLY A 36 14.21 -2.52 2.71
C GLY A 36 15.48 -2.96 3.42
N GLY A 37 16.28 -2.02 3.94
CA GLY A 37 17.51 -2.35 4.66
C GLY A 37 17.29 -3.18 5.91
N HIS A 38 16.21 -2.96 6.63
CA HIS A 38 15.85 -3.77 7.80
C HIS A 38 15.34 -5.15 7.41
N ARG A 39 14.64 -5.24 6.29
CA ARG A 39 14.10 -6.50 5.77
C ARG A 39 15.20 -7.42 5.25
N ASP A 40 16.20 -6.85 4.62
CA ASP A 40 17.26 -7.58 3.91
C ASP A 40 18.56 -7.70 4.74
N GLY A 41 18.44 -7.85 6.06
CA GLY A 41 19.60 -8.08 6.94
C GLY A 41 20.55 -6.88 7.08
N GLY A 42 20.03 -5.67 7.02
CA GLY A 42 20.80 -4.43 7.17
C GLY A 42 21.33 -3.85 5.86
N ARG A 43 21.18 -4.56 4.75
CA ARG A 43 21.53 -4.04 3.43
C ARG A 43 20.41 -3.14 2.90
N TYR A 44 20.70 -1.88 2.70
CA TYR A 44 19.71 -0.94 2.17
C TYR A 44 19.41 -1.21 0.69
N THR A 45 18.17 -1.52 0.39
CA THR A 45 17.68 -1.81 -0.97
C THR A 45 16.62 -0.83 -1.44
N GLY A 46 16.43 0.27 -0.73
CA GLY A 46 15.39 1.27 -0.98
C GLY A 46 14.29 1.22 0.08
N ALA A 47 13.32 2.09 -0.04
CA ALA A 47 12.15 2.13 0.82
C ALA A 47 10.87 2.01 0.01
N GLN A 48 9.84 1.43 0.61
CA GLN A 48 8.48 1.41 0.06
C GLN A 48 7.59 2.37 0.82
N VAL A 49 6.87 3.20 0.09
CA VAL A 49 5.88 4.12 0.66
C VAL A 49 4.50 3.58 0.29
N TYR A 50 3.73 3.24 1.30
CA TYR A 50 2.37 2.73 1.13
C TYR A 50 1.35 3.85 1.21
N ASN A 51 0.32 3.74 0.39
CA ASN A 51 -0.77 4.70 0.39
C ASN A 51 -1.54 4.61 1.72
N HIS A 52 -2.10 5.72 2.18
CA HIS A 52 -2.90 5.76 3.41
C HIS A 52 -4.24 5.03 3.27
N LEU A 53 -4.75 4.89 2.06
CA LEU A 53 -5.94 4.09 1.76
C LEU A 53 -5.57 2.92 0.85
N PRO A 54 -6.07 1.71 1.14
CA PRO A 54 -5.84 0.57 0.26
C PRO A 54 -6.55 0.76 -1.08
N VAL A 55 -5.91 0.30 -2.16
CA VAL A 55 -6.55 0.19 -3.47
C VAL A 55 -7.53 -0.98 -3.44
N TYR A 56 -8.78 -0.72 -3.78
CA TYR A 56 -9.85 -1.68 -3.69
C TYR A 56 -10.78 -1.61 -4.89
N LEU A 57 -11.06 -2.74 -5.51
CA LEU A 57 -11.84 -2.84 -6.75
C LEU A 57 -12.89 -3.98 -6.71
N ALA A 58 -13.11 -4.63 -5.57
CA ALA A 58 -13.98 -5.81 -5.48
C ALA A 58 -15.39 -5.56 -6.03
N ASP A 59 -15.99 -4.42 -5.72
CA ASP A 59 -17.32 -4.02 -6.18
C ASP A 59 -17.32 -3.48 -7.63
N ARG A 60 -16.15 -3.40 -8.27
CA ARG A 60 -15.96 -2.91 -9.63
C ARG A 60 -15.37 -3.96 -10.58
N LEU A 61 -15.27 -5.20 -10.17
CA LEU A 61 -14.73 -6.28 -11.01
C LEU A 61 -15.44 -6.41 -12.36
N PRO A 62 -16.75 -6.20 -12.50
CA PRO A 62 -17.42 -6.22 -13.81
C PRO A 62 -16.87 -5.17 -14.79
N ALA A 63 -16.29 -4.06 -14.30
CA ALA A 63 -15.63 -3.05 -15.12
C ALA A 63 -14.20 -3.43 -15.53
N CYS A 64 -13.63 -4.48 -14.93
CA CYS A 64 -12.28 -4.98 -15.20
C CYS A 64 -12.31 -6.10 -16.26
N GLN A 65 -13.00 -5.88 -17.36
CA GLN A 65 -13.13 -6.87 -18.42
C GLN A 65 -11.81 -7.09 -19.17
N GLY A 66 -11.60 -8.31 -19.67
CA GLY A 66 -10.41 -8.68 -20.45
C GLY A 66 -9.20 -9.08 -19.59
N LEU A 67 -9.38 -9.22 -18.28
CA LEU A 67 -8.35 -9.74 -17.38
C LEU A 67 -8.56 -11.24 -17.17
N ASP A 68 -7.47 -12.01 -17.27
CA ASP A 68 -7.50 -13.45 -16.98
C ASP A 68 -7.43 -13.73 -15.49
N PHE A 69 -6.73 -12.87 -14.74
CA PHE A 69 -6.61 -12.96 -13.28
C PHE A 69 -6.36 -11.59 -12.65
N LEU A 70 -6.60 -11.49 -11.36
CA LEU A 70 -6.32 -10.35 -10.52
C LEU A 70 -5.46 -10.79 -9.35
N THR A 71 -4.37 -10.09 -9.12
CA THR A 71 -3.49 -10.33 -7.96
C THR A 71 -3.84 -9.38 -6.84
N LEU A 72 -4.11 -9.92 -5.66
CA LEU A 72 -4.22 -9.14 -4.42
C LEU A 72 -2.86 -9.08 -3.74
N TYR A 73 -2.34 -7.89 -3.56
CA TYR A 73 -1.05 -7.65 -2.89
C TYR A 73 -1.29 -7.04 -1.51
N PHE A 74 -1.10 -7.86 -0.48
CA PHE A 74 -1.20 -7.42 0.91
C PHE A 74 0.14 -6.89 1.41
N THR A 75 0.10 -5.84 2.23
CA THR A 75 1.30 -5.16 2.74
C THR A 75 1.35 -5.17 4.26
N ASP A 76 0.41 -4.55 4.92
CA ASP A 76 0.33 -4.40 6.38
C ASP A 76 -0.92 -5.05 6.99
N GLU A 77 -1.76 -5.66 6.16
CA GLU A 77 -2.96 -6.34 6.64
C GLU A 77 -2.59 -7.59 7.46
N SER A 78 -3.33 -7.83 8.54
CA SER A 78 -3.28 -9.09 9.29
C SER A 78 -3.85 -10.24 8.45
N SER A 79 -3.56 -11.49 8.85
CA SER A 79 -4.12 -12.66 8.18
C SER A 79 -5.65 -12.67 8.18
N ALA A 80 -6.28 -12.22 9.26
CA ALA A 80 -7.74 -12.11 9.35
C ALA A 80 -8.28 -11.04 8.40
N GLN A 81 -7.63 -9.88 8.33
CA GLN A 81 -7.99 -8.81 7.39
C GLN A 81 -7.82 -9.26 5.94
N ALA A 82 -6.73 -9.94 5.62
CA ALA A 82 -6.49 -10.48 4.28
C ALA A 82 -7.56 -11.50 3.87
N ALA A 83 -7.96 -12.39 4.78
CA ALA A 83 -9.03 -13.36 4.53
C ALA A 83 -10.37 -12.69 4.29
N ASP A 84 -10.72 -11.65 5.04
CA ASP A 84 -11.96 -10.89 4.85
C ASP A 84 -11.97 -10.15 3.51
N ILE A 85 -10.87 -9.55 3.12
CA ILE A 85 -10.73 -8.87 1.83
C ILE A 85 -10.87 -9.87 0.68
N LEU A 86 -10.27 -11.05 0.79
CA LEU A 86 -10.40 -12.11 -0.22
C LEU A 86 -11.85 -12.53 -0.41
N LYS A 87 -12.60 -12.72 0.68
CA LYS A 87 -14.05 -13.04 0.63
C LYS A 87 -14.84 -11.92 -0.04
N GLU A 88 -14.52 -10.67 0.24
CA GLU A 88 -15.16 -9.51 -0.40
C GLU A 88 -14.90 -9.48 -1.91
N TYR A 89 -13.69 -9.83 -2.37
CA TYR A 89 -13.38 -9.96 -3.79
C TYR A 89 -14.14 -11.09 -4.46
N GLU A 90 -14.37 -12.20 -3.78
CA GLU A 90 -15.19 -13.31 -4.28
C GLU A 90 -16.67 -12.94 -4.41
N SER A 91 -17.19 -12.13 -3.50
CA SER A 91 -18.61 -11.73 -3.45
C SER A 91 -18.94 -10.40 -4.13
N GLY A 92 -17.94 -9.61 -4.52
CA GLY A 92 -18.14 -8.27 -5.07
C GLY A 92 -18.56 -7.23 -4.03
N GLY A 93 -18.17 -7.43 -2.76
CA GLY A 93 -18.56 -6.59 -1.63
C GLY A 93 -18.07 -5.15 -1.73
N ARG A 94 -18.68 -4.27 -0.96
CA ARG A 94 -18.28 -2.86 -0.82
C ARG A 94 -17.55 -2.62 0.49
N ARG A 95 -16.65 -1.65 0.47
CA ARG A 95 -15.88 -1.25 1.64
C ARG A 95 -15.66 0.26 1.65
N ASP A 96 -15.73 0.86 2.83
CA ASP A 96 -15.36 2.25 3.05
C ASP A 96 -13.85 2.38 3.34
N GLY A 97 -13.34 3.62 3.34
CA GLY A 97 -11.92 3.87 3.63
C GLY A 97 -10.96 3.29 2.57
N ILE A 98 -11.34 3.39 1.30
CA ILE A 98 -10.61 2.83 0.16
C ILE A 98 -10.30 3.89 -0.89
N THR A 99 -9.39 3.56 -1.80
CA THR A 99 -9.18 4.32 -3.03
C THR A 99 -9.28 3.40 -4.24
N ARG A 100 -9.68 3.94 -5.37
CA ARG A 100 -9.62 3.24 -6.67
C ARG A 100 -8.26 3.37 -7.36
N GLY A 101 -7.31 4.03 -6.71
CA GLY A 101 -6.04 4.35 -7.33
C GLY A 101 -6.23 5.24 -8.56
N LEU A 102 -5.54 4.89 -9.63
CA LEU A 102 -5.65 5.59 -10.91
C LEU A 102 -6.52 4.85 -11.94
N TYR A 103 -7.14 3.72 -11.56
CA TYR A 103 -7.82 2.83 -12.51
C TYR A 103 -8.90 3.53 -13.34
N PHE A 104 -9.70 4.40 -12.71
CA PHE A 104 -10.77 5.15 -13.39
C PHE A 104 -10.38 6.58 -13.75
N ARG A 105 -9.12 6.95 -13.60
CA ARG A 105 -8.63 8.28 -13.95
C ARG A 105 -7.97 8.25 -15.32
N ARG A 106 -8.32 9.22 -16.15
CA ARG A 106 -7.59 9.40 -17.42
C ARG A 106 -6.18 9.89 -17.12
N VAL A 107 -5.21 9.32 -17.82
CA VAL A 107 -3.85 9.86 -17.86
C VAL A 107 -3.89 11.14 -18.70
N ARG A 108 -3.50 12.22 -18.11
CA ARG A 108 -3.41 13.52 -18.80
C ARG A 108 -2.00 13.75 -19.28
#